data_02159d82622b45da1abff9a54e584ae0
#
_entry.id   02159d82622b45da1abff9a54e584ae0
#
_cell.length_a   1.000
_cell.length_b   1.000
_cell.length_c   1.000
_cell.angle_alpha   90.00
_cell.angle_beta   90.00
_cell.angle_gamma   90.00
#
_symmetry.space_group_name_H-M   'P 1'
#
loop_
_entity.id
_entity.type
_entity.pdbx_description
1 polymer ?
#
loop_
_entity_poly.entity_id
_entity_poly.type
_entity_poly.pdbx_seq_one_letter_code
_entity_poly.pdbx_strand_id
1 'polypeptide(L)'
;EAIASFDKALELEPNHASARLLKVFQQARICDWTSVEKERSFWTNLGTKGKIGMPVFPFLSLEDNPDNARLRSEINAQQKFSQAPLPFTTRPTKRPQRLRIGYFSSDYKEHPVAYLISKLLEQHNRETFQVFGYSLHENSQSEVRQRLINAFDYFTEVEGLSDREVALQARQDNIDIAVDLMGYTKNARTGIFAFRAAPIQINFLGYPGTLGADFMDYIVADQNLIPLENQNYFTEKSLYLPDT
;
A
#
# COMPACT_ATOMS: atom_id res chain seq x y z
N GLU A 1 21.64 -14.37 7.33
CA GLU A 1 21.08 -15.24 6.27
C GLU A 1 20.66 -14.45 5.03
N ALA A 2 19.76 -13.47 5.11
CA ALA A 2 19.26 -12.75 3.93
C ALA A 2 20.38 -12.09 3.09
N ILE A 3 21.34 -11.42 3.72
CA ILE A 3 22.48 -10.80 3.02
C ILE A 3 23.29 -11.85 2.27
N ALA A 4 23.61 -13.00 2.90
CA ALA A 4 24.34 -14.08 2.24
C ALA A 4 23.58 -14.68 1.05
N SER A 5 22.25 -14.73 1.11
CA SER A 5 21.43 -15.16 -0.02
C SER A 5 21.50 -14.18 -1.19
N PHE A 6 21.50 -12.89 -0.91
CA PHE A 6 21.70 -11.86 -1.93
C PHE A 6 23.12 -11.85 -2.50
N ASP A 7 24.15 -12.11 -1.68
CA ASP A 7 25.53 -12.29 -2.15
C ASP A 7 25.60 -13.42 -3.16
N LYS A 8 24.96 -14.56 -2.84
CA LYS A 8 24.92 -15.71 -3.74
C LYS A 8 24.21 -15.41 -5.06
N ALA A 9 23.10 -14.67 -5.00
CA ALA A 9 22.39 -14.21 -6.22
C ALA A 9 23.28 -13.30 -7.09
N LEU A 10 24.05 -12.40 -6.46
CA LEU A 10 24.95 -11.48 -7.16
C LEU A 10 26.23 -12.14 -7.66
N GLU A 11 26.67 -13.25 -7.06
CA GLU A 11 27.73 -14.10 -7.65
C GLU A 11 27.28 -14.75 -8.97
N LEU A 12 26.00 -15.15 -9.04
CA LEU A 12 25.43 -15.78 -10.25
C LEU A 12 25.06 -14.73 -11.31
N GLU A 13 24.51 -13.60 -10.87
CA GLU A 13 24.10 -12.49 -11.74
C GLU A 13 24.55 -11.14 -11.15
N PRO A 14 25.79 -10.69 -11.44
CA PRO A 14 26.36 -9.46 -10.83
C PRO A 14 25.55 -8.19 -11.09
N ASN A 15 24.74 -8.15 -12.15
CA ASN A 15 23.92 -7.01 -12.54
C ASN A 15 22.46 -7.12 -12.06
N HIS A 16 22.13 -8.08 -11.20
CA HIS A 16 20.78 -8.24 -10.69
C HIS A 16 20.40 -7.10 -9.73
N ALA A 17 19.84 -6.04 -10.30
CA ALA A 17 19.56 -4.77 -9.61
C ALA A 17 18.69 -4.92 -8.37
N SER A 18 17.62 -5.73 -8.43
CA SER A 18 16.73 -5.95 -7.28
C SER A 18 17.42 -6.66 -6.12
N ALA A 19 18.24 -7.67 -6.41
CA ALA A 19 19.00 -8.39 -5.37
C ALA A 19 19.99 -7.44 -4.68
N ARG A 20 20.67 -6.59 -5.45
CA ARG A 20 21.61 -5.61 -4.94
C ARG A 20 20.93 -4.55 -4.06
N LEU A 21 19.80 -4.00 -4.51
CA LEU A 21 18.99 -3.06 -3.72
C LEU A 21 18.53 -3.68 -2.39
N LEU A 22 17.97 -4.89 -2.45
CA LEU A 22 17.46 -5.57 -1.26
C LEU A 22 18.59 -5.94 -0.29
N LYS A 23 19.79 -6.26 -0.79
CA LYS A 23 20.99 -6.43 0.04
C LYS A 23 21.33 -5.15 0.79
N VAL A 24 21.42 -4.02 0.09
CA VAL A 24 21.69 -2.69 0.70
C VAL A 24 20.65 -2.35 1.75
N PHE A 25 19.37 -2.62 1.46
CA PHE A 25 18.29 -2.41 2.44
C PHE A 25 18.47 -3.27 3.70
N GLN A 26 18.87 -4.56 3.58
CA GLN A 26 19.16 -5.38 4.74
C GLN A 26 20.40 -4.89 5.52
N GLN A 27 21.42 -4.39 4.83
CA GLN A 27 22.60 -3.77 5.46
C GLN A 27 22.21 -2.52 6.26
N ALA A 28 21.35 -1.67 5.71
CA ALA A 28 20.81 -0.52 6.44
C ALA A 28 20.04 -0.95 7.71
N ARG A 29 19.23 -2.02 7.62
CA ARG A 29 18.47 -2.56 8.76
C ARG A 29 19.34 -3.08 9.91
N ILE A 30 20.56 -3.49 9.64
CA ILE A 30 21.54 -3.90 10.68
C ILE A 30 22.56 -2.79 10.98
N CYS A 31 22.31 -1.57 10.51
CA CYS A 31 23.16 -0.41 10.71
C CYS A 31 24.59 -0.55 10.12
N ASP A 32 24.78 -1.38 9.09
CA ASP A 32 26.05 -1.45 8.34
C ASP A 32 26.15 -0.29 7.33
N TRP A 33 26.27 0.91 7.86
CA TRP A 33 26.32 2.14 7.06
C TRP A 33 27.53 2.21 6.14
N THR A 34 28.62 1.57 6.51
CA THR A 34 29.83 1.49 5.65
C THR A 34 29.55 0.80 4.34
N SER A 35 28.83 -0.33 4.37
CA SER A 35 28.44 -1.06 3.17
C SER A 35 27.37 -0.31 2.38
N VAL A 36 26.40 0.32 3.05
CA VAL A 36 25.37 1.15 2.41
C VAL A 36 26.02 2.30 1.63
N GLU A 37 26.98 3.02 2.24
CA GLU A 37 27.63 4.16 1.59
C GLU A 37 28.43 3.75 0.35
N LYS A 38 29.10 2.60 0.37
CA LYS A 38 29.82 2.08 -0.82
C LYS A 38 28.90 1.86 -2.02
N GLU A 39 27.64 1.56 -1.78
CA GLU A 39 26.63 1.29 -2.81
C GLU A 39 25.83 2.54 -3.21
N ARG A 40 26.08 3.72 -2.60
CA ARG A 40 25.29 4.94 -2.82
C ARG A 40 25.15 5.31 -4.29
N SER A 41 26.25 5.30 -5.04
CA SER A 41 26.24 5.66 -6.45
C SER A 41 25.42 4.71 -7.33
N PHE A 42 25.27 3.46 -6.87
CA PHE A 42 24.47 2.46 -7.57
C PHE A 42 22.96 2.70 -7.35
N TRP A 43 22.50 2.77 -6.10
CA TRP A 43 21.07 2.79 -5.85
C TRP A 43 20.42 4.16 -6.06
N THR A 44 21.15 5.28 -6.02
CA THR A 44 20.61 6.63 -6.24
C THR A 44 19.90 6.80 -7.58
N ASN A 45 20.44 6.18 -8.63
CA ASN A 45 19.84 6.26 -9.97
C ASN A 45 18.97 5.04 -10.32
N LEU A 46 18.84 4.08 -9.42
CA LEU A 46 18.13 2.84 -9.70
C LEU A 46 16.61 3.08 -9.72
N GLY A 47 15.95 2.59 -10.77
CA GLY A 47 14.49 2.73 -10.92
C GLY A 47 14.01 4.14 -11.30
N THR A 48 14.92 5.09 -11.58
CA THR A 48 14.58 6.45 -12.05
C THR A 48 14.74 6.62 -13.55
N LYS A 49 15.35 5.64 -14.23
CA LYS A 49 15.56 5.64 -15.68
C LYS A 49 15.09 4.30 -16.29
N GLY A 50 14.50 4.39 -17.47
CA GLY A 50 14.01 3.20 -18.20
C GLY A 50 12.62 2.76 -17.75
N LYS A 51 12.27 1.50 -18.11
CA LYS A 51 10.94 0.92 -17.90
C LYS A 51 10.95 -0.25 -16.91
N ILE A 52 11.94 -0.35 -16.04
CA ILE A 52 12.04 -1.46 -15.10
C ILE A 52 11.60 -0.98 -13.72
N GLY A 53 10.42 -1.45 -13.30
CA GLY A 53 9.92 -1.19 -11.96
C GLY A 53 10.79 -1.88 -10.91
N MET A 54 11.10 -1.14 -9.85
CA MET A 54 11.90 -1.62 -8.72
C MET A 54 11.05 -1.68 -7.45
N PRO A 55 11.41 -2.52 -6.46
CA PRO A 55 10.81 -2.42 -5.15
C PRO A 55 11.01 -1.02 -4.58
N VAL A 56 9.92 -0.26 -4.35
CA VAL A 56 10.01 1.15 -3.94
C VAL A 56 10.19 1.33 -2.44
N PHE A 57 9.68 0.41 -1.61
CA PHE A 57 9.74 0.50 -0.16
C PHE A 57 11.15 0.70 0.42
N PRO A 58 12.21 0.00 -0.06
CA PRO A 58 13.56 0.19 0.44
C PRO A 58 14.08 1.64 0.31
N PHE A 59 13.66 2.36 -0.73
CA PHE A 59 14.14 3.71 -0.98
C PHE A 59 13.63 4.73 0.04
N LEU A 60 12.52 4.48 0.74
CA LEU A 60 12.02 5.36 1.80
C LEU A 60 13.03 5.57 2.95
N SER A 61 13.93 4.61 3.16
CA SER A 61 14.96 4.68 4.21
C SER A 61 16.37 4.89 3.66
N LEU A 62 16.58 4.82 2.36
CA LEU A 62 17.90 4.91 1.73
C LEU A 62 18.15 6.28 1.10
N GLU A 63 17.10 6.97 0.66
CA GLU A 63 17.25 8.20 -0.10
C GLU A 63 16.22 9.26 0.33
N ASP A 64 16.73 10.45 0.62
CA ASP A 64 15.92 11.65 0.86
C ASP A 64 15.85 12.48 -0.43
N ASN A 65 15.03 11.97 -1.39
CA ASN A 65 14.75 12.65 -2.64
C ASN A 65 13.31 12.36 -3.07
N PRO A 66 12.38 13.29 -2.83
CA PRO A 66 10.96 13.08 -3.09
C PRO A 66 10.63 12.98 -4.59
N ASP A 67 11.37 13.66 -5.47
CA ASP A 67 11.19 13.54 -6.93
C ASP A 67 11.50 12.11 -7.40
N ASN A 68 12.62 11.55 -6.93
CA ASN A 68 13.00 10.18 -7.23
C ASN A 68 12.01 9.18 -6.63
N ALA A 69 11.53 9.42 -5.40
CA ALA A 69 10.55 8.56 -4.75
C ALA A 69 9.25 8.50 -5.57
N ARG A 70 8.73 9.66 -6.00
CA ARG A 70 7.57 9.76 -6.89
C ARG A 70 7.81 9.05 -8.21
N LEU A 71 8.90 9.36 -8.91
CA LEU A 71 9.21 8.78 -10.23
C LEU A 71 9.30 7.25 -10.18
N ARG A 72 9.96 6.69 -9.13
CA ARG A 72 10.04 5.23 -8.94
C ARG A 72 8.67 4.60 -8.72
N SER A 73 7.81 5.26 -7.94
CA SER A 73 6.45 4.79 -7.70
C SER A 73 5.63 4.79 -8.99
N GLU A 74 5.71 5.85 -9.79
CA GLU A 74 5.04 5.95 -11.11
C GLU A 74 5.52 4.85 -12.07
N ILE A 75 6.83 4.64 -12.20
CA ILE A 75 7.40 3.57 -13.03
C ILE A 75 6.96 2.19 -12.52
N ASN A 76 6.99 1.96 -11.20
CA ASN A 76 6.58 0.69 -10.60
C ASN A 76 5.08 0.43 -10.85
N ALA A 77 4.23 1.45 -10.68
CA ALA A 77 2.79 1.33 -10.93
C ALA A 77 2.50 1.00 -12.40
N GLN A 78 3.09 1.74 -13.33
CA GLN A 78 2.93 1.52 -14.77
C GLN A 78 3.38 0.14 -15.22
N GLN A 79 4.43 -0.41 -14.61
CA GLN A 79 4.98 -1.71 -14.97
C GLN A 79 4.16 -2.88 -14.42
N LYS A 80 3.70 -2.75 -13.19
CA LYS A 80 3.05 -3.87 -12.49
C LYS A 80 1.54 -3.89 -12.63
N PHE A 81 0.92 -2.73 -12.84
CA PHE A 81 -0.53 -2.57 -12.75
C PHE A 81 -1.11 -1.91 -14.01
N SER A 82 -0.71 -2.41 -15.20
CA SER A 82 -1.16 -1.91 -16.50
C SER A 82 -2.51 -2.49 -16.96
N GLN A 83 -3.18 -3.30 -16.14
CA GLN A 83 -4.47 -3.88 -16.46
C GLN A 83 -5.57 -2.82 -16.59
N ALA A 84 -6.48 -3.04 -17.53
CA ALA A 84 -7.65 -2.18 -17.66
C ALA A 84 -8.56 -2.30 -16.43
N PRO A 85 -9.06 -1.16 -15.90
CA PRO A 85 -10.02 -1.19 -14.82
C PRO A 85 -11.31 -1.91 -15.24
N LEU A 86 -12.00 -2.50 -14.29
CA LEU A 86 -13.33 -3.06 -14.52
C LEU A 86 -14.29 -1.94 -14.96
N PRO A 87 -15.23 -2.21 -15.89
CA PRO A 87 -16.23 -1.23 -16.29
C PRO A 87 -16.95 -0.66 -15.07
N PHE A 88 -17.14 0.66 -15.04
CA PHE A 88 -17.94 1.27 -13.98
C PHE A 88 -19.37 0.83 -14.10
N THR A 89 -19.94 0.38 -12.99
CA THR A 89 -21.39 0.34 -12.84
C THR A 89 -21.86 1.79 -12.65
N THR A 90 -22.99 2.12 -13.26
CA THR A 90 -23.62 3.44 -13.09
C THR A 90 -23.79 3.73 -11.60
N ARG A 91 -23.24 4.85 -11.13
CA ARG A 91 -23.46 5.28 -9.75
C ARG A 91 -24.95 5.40 -9.48
N PRO A 92 -25.45 4.94 -8.31
CA PRO A 92 -26.81 5.21 -7.92
C PRO A 92 -27.07 6.71 -7.97
N THR A 93 -28.17 7.12 -8.56
CA THR A 93 -28.58 8.55 -8.66
C THR A 93 -28.90 9.15 -7.28
N LYS A 94 -29.13 8.33 -6.27
CA LYS A 94 -29.35 8.76 -4.88
C LYS A 94 -28.19 8.33 -4.00
N ARG A 95 -27.73 9.22 -3.13
CA ARG A 95 -26.77 8.91 -2.07
C ARG A 95 -27.32 7.77 -1.21
N PRO A 96 -26.52 6.71 -0.95
CA PRO A 96 -26.95 5.64 -0.05
C PRO A 96 -27.18 6.21 1.37
N GLN A 97 -28.05 5.59 2.13
CA GLN A 97 -28.33 5.98 3.52
C GLN A 97 -27.08 5.85 4.39
N ARG A 98 -26.28 4.80 4.16
CA ARG A 98 -24.97 4.59 4.77
C ARG A 98 -23.94 4.38 3.69
N LEU A 99 -22.79 5.06 3.82
CA LEU A 99 -21.63 4.82 2.94
C LEU A 99 -20.95 3.51 3.34
N ARG A 100 -20.58 2.71 2.36
CA ARG A 100 -19.87 1.44 2.54
C ARG A 100 -18.38 1.65 2.36
N ILE A 101 -17.63 1.45 3.45
CA ILE A 101 -16.17 1.59 3.47
C ILE A 101 -15.56 0.21 3.57
N GLY A 102 -14.75 -0.18 2.57
CA GLY A 102 -14.00 -1.43 2.56
C GLY A 102 -12.54 -1.19 2.91
N TYR A 103 -12.04 -1.81 3.96
CA TYR A 103 -10.64 -1.78 4.37
C TYR A 103 -9.95 -3.07 3.91
N PHE A 104 -8.81 -2.92 3.23
CA PHE A 104 -8.04 -4.03 2.65
C PHE A 104 -6.69 -4.14 3.34
N SER A 105 -6.40 -5.29 3.96
CA SER A 105 -5.13 -5.51 4.66
C SER A 105 -4.71 -6.97 4.72
N SER A 106 -3.41 -7.21 4.65
CA SER A 106 -2.76 -8.49 5.02
C SER A 106 -2.37 -8.55 6.50
N ASP A 107 -2.60 -7.47 7.25
CA ASP A 107 -2.07 -7.26 8.59
C ASP A 107 -3.15 -7.23 9.69
N TYR A 108 -4.28 -7.90 9.47
CA TYR A 108 -5.28 -8.16 10.52
C TYR A 108 -4.81 -9.26 11.49
N LYS A 109 -3.70 -8.97 12.18
CA LYS A 109 -2.97 -9.85 13.11
C LYS A 109 -2.17 -8.99 14.09
N GLU A 110 -1.31 -9.61 14.93
CA GLU A 110 -0.32 -8.92 15.76
C GLU A 110 0.64 -8.10 14.88
N HIS A 111 0.25 -6.86 14.56
CA HIS A 111 0.98 -5.97 13.66
C HIS A 111 0.73 -4.49 14.01
N PRO A 112 1.71 -3.58 13.83
CA PRO A 112 1.52 -2.15 14.12
C PRO A 112 0.28 -1.53 13.47
N VAL A 113 0.01 -1.82 12.20
CA VAL A 113 -1.18 -1.33 11.49
C VAL A 113 -2.46 -1.77 12.20
N ALA A 114 -2.55 -3.03 12.66
CA ALA A 114 -3.70 -3.56 13.38
C ALA A 114 -3.97 -2.79 14.68
N TYR A 115 -2.93 -2.51 15.45
CA TYR A 115 -3.04 -1.75 16.69
C TYR A 115 -3.50 -0.31 16.46
N LEU A 116 -2.93 0.35 15.43
CA LEU A 116 -3.26 1.74 15.10
C LEU A 116 -4.68 1.89 14.57
N ILE A 117 -5.15 0.97 13.71
CA ILE A 117 -6.46 1.08 13.07
C ILE A 117 -7.62 0.62 13.94
N SER A 118 -7.38 -0.23 14.96
CA SER A 118 -8.44 -0.86 15.77
C SER A 118 -9.44 0.16 16.33
N LYS A 119 -8.93 1.21 16.97
CA LYS A 119 -9.78 2.23 17.59
C LYS A 119 -10.62 3.00 16.58
N LEU A 120 -10.06 3.28 15.40
CA LEU A 120 -10.77 3.95 14.31
C LEU A 120 -11.93 3.07 13.82
N LEU A 121 -11.68 1.77 13.61
CA LEU A 121 -12.72 0.82 13.17
C LEU A 121 -13.87 0.72 14.19
N GLU A 122 -13.55 0.68 15.49
CA GLU A 122 -14.54 0.62 16.56
C GLU A 122 -15.40 1.89 16.66
N GLN A 123 -14.83 3.05 16.30
CA GLN A 123 -15.48 4.37 16.45
C GLN A 123 -16.28 4.84 15.25
N HIS A 124 -16.30 4.09 14.15
CA HIS A 124 -17.15 4.46 13.02
C HIS A 124 -18.63 4.60 13.46
N ASN A 125 -19.25 5.71 13.09
CA ASN A 125 -20.68 5.90 13.28
C ASN A 125 -21.47 4.95 12.38
N ARG A 126 -22.05 3.89 12.95
CA ARG A 126 -22.80 2.86 12.24
C ARG A 126 -24.14 3.33 11.68
N GLU A 127 -24.65 4.47 12.08
CA GLU A 127 -25.81 5.08 11.45
C GLU A 127 -25.48 5.67 10.08
N THR A 128 -24.22 6.10 9.88
CA THR A 128 -23.74 6.76 8.68
C THR A 128 -22.90 5.85 7.80
N PHE A 129 -22.16 4.91 8.41
CA PHE A 129 -21.20 4.04 7.73
C PHE A 129 -21.52 2.57 7.94
N GLN A 130 -21.23 1.78 6.92
CA GLN A 130 -21.16 0.33 6.99
C GLN A 130 -19.72 -0.08 6.64
N VAL A 131 -19.08 -0.85 7.51
CA VAL A 131 -17.63 -1.09 7.46
C VAL A 131 -17.34 -2.55 7.14
N PHE A 132 -16.57 -2.73 6.06
CA PHE A 132 -16.20 -4.04 5.51
C PHE A 132 -14.69 -4.26 5.68
N GLY A 133 -14.29 -5.45 6.14
CA GLY A 133 -12.90 -5.88 6.19
C GLY A 133 -12.61 -6.95 5.15
N TYR A 134 -11.58 -6.75 4.33
CA TYR A 134 -11.07 -7.73 3.37
C TYR A 134 -9.69 -8.19 3.81
N SER A 135 -9.58 -9.42 4.32
CA SER A 135 -8.32 -10.03 4.76
C SER A 135 -7.60 -10.61 3.56
N LEU A 136 -6.50 -9.96 3.16
CA LEU A 136 -5.76 -10.28 1.93
C LEU A 136 -4.83 -11.48 2.08
N HIS A 137 -4.57 -11.92 3.31
CA HIS A 137 -3.68 -13.03 3.61
C HIS A 137 -4.18 -13.80 4.82
N GLU A 138 -3.98 -15.13 4.82
CA GLU A 138 -4.30 -15.97 5.96
C GLU A 138 -3.50 -15.54 7.18
N ASN A 139 -4.16 -15.40 8.30
CA ASN A 139 -3.55 -14.98 9.55
C ASN A 139 -3.90 -15.94 10.68
N SER A 140 -2.91 -16.19 11.56
CA SER A 140 -3.15 -16.95 12.78
C SER A 140 -4.21 -16.26 13.64
N GLN A 141 -4.97 -17.06 14.36
CA GLN A 141 -5.94 -16.55 15.35
C GLN A 141 -5.18 -15.88 16.50
N SER A 142 -5.60 -14.66 16.85
CA SER A 142 -5.08 -13.88 17.96
C SER A 142 -6.18 -12.99 18.54
N GLU A 143 -5.99 -12.51 19.76
CA GLU A 143 -6.94 -11.56 20.38
C GLU A 143 -7.10 -10.29 19.56
N VAL A 144 -6.01 -9.76 19.02
CA VAL A 144 -6.01 -8.58 18.14
C VAL A 144 -6.84 -8.83 16.89
N ARG A 145 -6.65 -10.00 16.25
CA ARG A 145 -7.44 -10.37 15.08
C ARG A 145 -8.92 -10.47 15.42
N GLN A 146 -9.27 -11.14 16.51
CA GLN A 146 -10.67 -11.26 16.92
C GLN A 146 -11.30 -9.91 17.24
N ARG A 147 -10.55 -9.01 17.90
CA ARG A 147 -11.00 -7.64 18.15
C ARG A 147 -11.30 -6.89 16.84
N LEU A 148 -10.42 -7.02 15.84
CA LEU A 148 -10.62 -6.40 14.53
C LEU A 148 -11.84 -6.97 13.81
N ILE A 149 -11.98 -8.31 13.77
CA ILE A 149 -13.16 -8.97 13.17
C ILE A 149 -14.45 -8.44 13.78
N ASN A 150 -14.50 -8.30 15.08
CA ASN A 150 -15.68 -7.79 15.81
C ASN A 150 -15.95 -6.29 15.54
N ALA A 151 -14.94 -5.55 15.08
CA ALA A 151 -15.06 -4.13 14.75
C ALA A 151 -15.61 -3.87 13.34
N PHE A 152 -15.73 -4.89 12.49
CA PHE A 152 -16.36 -4.77 11.17
C PHE A 152 -17.83 -5.20 11.20
N ASP A 153 -18.65 -4.63 10.32
CA ASP A 153 -20.00 -5.15 10.06
C ASP A 153 -19.94 -6.44 9.22
N TYR A 154 -18.98 -6.50 8.30
CA TYR A 154 -18.68 -7.66 7.46
C TYR A 154 -17.19 -7.88 7.37
N PHE A 155 -16.77 -9.12 7.52
CA PHE A 155 -15.36 -9.50 7.39
C PHE A 155 -15.24 -10.69 6.45
N THR A 156 -14.40 -10.56 5.42
CA THR A 156 -14.24 -11.57 4.37
C THR A 156 -12.76 -11.90 4.19
N GLU A 157 -12.45 -13.20 4.20
CA GLU A 157 -11.13 -13.70 3.84
C GLU A 157 -11.07 -13.89 2.34
N VAL A 158 -10.11 -13.22 1.69
CA VAL A 158 -9.99 -13.17 0.22
C VAL A 158 -8.62 -13.63 -0.29
N GLU A 159 -7.85 -14.32 0.55
CA GLU A 159 -6.50 -14.80 0.19
C GLU A 159 -6.51 -15.68 -1.07
N GLY A 160 -7.45 -16.62 -1.15
CA GLY A 160 -7.57 -17.58 -2.27
C GLY A 160 -8.09 -16.96 -3.57
N LEU A 161 -8.53 -15.71 -3.57
CA LEU A 161 -9.08 -15.03 -4.75
C LEU A 161 -7.98 -14.24 -5.47
N SER A 162 -8.07 -14.12 -6.80
CA SER A 162 -7.25 -13.20 -7.58
C SER A 162 -7.59 -11.74 -7.28
N ASP A 163 -6.70 -10.79 -7.62
CA ASP A 163 -6.94 -9.35 -7.42
C ASP A 163 -8.21 -8.88 -8.14
N ARG A 164 -8.48 -9.44 -9.33
CA ARG A 164 -9.70 -9.16 -10.08
C ARG A 164 -10.96 -9.66 -9.37
N GLU A 165 -10.93 -10.86 -8.82
CA GLU A 165 -12.07 -11.44 -8.07
C GLU A 165 -12.34 -10.66 -6.79
N VAL A 166 -11.28 -10.22 -6.06
CA VAL A 166 -11.45 -9.37 -4.88
C VAL A 166 -12.07 -8.01 -5.25
N ALA A 167 -11.63 -7.40 -6.35
CA ALA A 167 -12.23 -6.15 -6.83
C ALA A 167 -13.70 -6.34 -7.24
N LEU A 168 -14.05 -7.48 -7.86
CA LEU A 168 -15.44 -7.83 -8.18
C LEU A 168 -16.27 -8.04 -6.92
N GLN A 169 -15.74 -8.72 -5.91
CA GLN A 169 -16.40 -8.91 -4.63
C GLN A 169 -16.72 -7.57 -3.96
N ALA A 170 -15.74 -6.67 -3.89
CA ALA A 170 -15.95 -5.33 -3.33
C ALA A 170 -17.05 -4.55 -4.08
N ARG A 171 -17.14 -4.71 -5.40
CA ARG A 171 -18.20 -4.10 -6.19
C ARG A 171 -19.57 -4.76 -5.98
N GLN A 172 -19.64 -6.07 -5.78
CA GLN A 172 -20.86 -6.79 -5.42
C GLN A 172 -21.36 -6.35 -4.05
N ASP A 173 -20.44 -6.11 -3.11
CA ASP A 173 -20.72 -5.54 -1.78
C ASP A 173 -21.12 -4.05 -1.87
N ASN A 174 -21.04 -3.45 -3.07
CA ASN A 174 -21.29 -2.04 -3.36
C ASN A 174 -20.42 -1.09 -2.50
N ILE A 175 -19.15 -1.39 -2.37
CA ILE A 175 -18.21 -0.53 -1.65
C ILE A 175 -18.12 0.84 -2.35
N ASP A 176 -18.37 1.90 -1.59
CA ASP A 176 -18.28 3.29 -2.06
C ASP A 176 -16.84 3.81 -1.98
N ILE A 177 -16.13 3.43 -0.90
CA ILE A 177 -14.76 3.87 -0.61
C ILE A 177 -13.93 2.62 -0.26
N ALA A 178 -12.90 2.34 -1.05
CA ALA A 178 -11.92 1.30 -0.77
C ALA A 178 -10.65 1.92 -0.15
N VAL A 179 -10.25 1.43 1.01
CA VAL A 179 -9.08 1.91 1.77
C VAL A 179 -8.00 0.84 1.74
N ASP A 180 -6.88 1.14 1.09
CA ASP A 180 -5.68 0.33 1.10
C ASP A 180 -4.85 0.62 2.36
N LEU A 181 -4.73 -0.35 3.26
CA LEU A 181 -3.91 -0.25 4.46
C LEU A 181 -2.48 -0.79 4.25
N MET A 182 -2.12 -1.12 3.02
CA MET A 182 -0.85 -1.79 2.71
C MET A 182 0.09 -0.94 1.86
N GLY A 183 -0.41 -0.36 0.78
CA GLY A 183 0.43 0.30 -0.23
C GLY A 183 1.48 -0.66 -0.81
N TYR A 184 2.77 -0.25 -0.83
CA TYR A 184 3.87 -1.09 -1.34
C TYR A 184 4.64 -1.83 -0.24
N THR A 185 3.94 -2.34 0.76
CA THR A 185 4.52 -3.17 1.82
C THR A 185 4.52 -4.66 1.45
N LYS A 186 5.04 -5.49 2.36
CA LYS A 186 5.06 -6.96 2.17
C LYS A 186 3.63 -7.50 2.16
N ASN A 187 3.35 -8.44 1.25
CA ASN A 187 2.04 -9.07 1.04
C ASN A 187 0.94 -8.09 0.58
N ALA A 188 1.29 -6.89 0.12
CA ALA A 188 0.35 -5.97 -0.49
C ALA A 188 -0.23 -6.54 -1.79
N ARG A 189 -1.49 -6.21 -2.06
CA ARG A 189 -2.22 -6.61 -3.27
C ARG A 189 -2.79 -5.38 -3.98
N THR A 190 -1.89 -4.45 -4.30
CA THR A 190 -2.21 -3.18 -4.97
C THR A 190 -2.94 -3.36 -6.31
N GLY A 191 -2.77 -4.52 -6.96
CA GLY A 191 -3.49 -4.88 -8.18
C GLY A 191 -5.02 -4.91 -8.04
N ILE A 192 -5.56 -5.12 -6.84
CA ILE A 192 -7.00 -5.02 -6.56
C ILE A 192 -7.53 -3.63 -6.94
N PHE A 193 -6.80 -2.59 -6.55
CA PHE A 193 -7.18 -1.19 -6.80
C PHE A 193 -7.00 -0.80 -8.27
N ALA A 194 -6.05 -1.40 -8.98
CA ALA A 194 -5.90 -1.21 -10.42
C ALA A 194 -7.12 -1.72 -11.22
N PHE A 195 -7.82 -2.73 -10.72
CA PHE A 195 -9.14 -3.13 -11.23
C PHE A 195 -10.28 -2.19 -10.84
N ARG A 196 -10.00 -1.18 -10.04
CA ARG A 196 -10.97 -0.20 -9.55
C ARG A 196 -12.05 -0.85 -8.70
N ALA A 197 -11.67 -1.32 -7.52
CA ALA A 197 -12.55 -2.02 -6.56
C ALA A 197 -13.73 -1.16 -6.08
N ALA A 198 -13.56 0.17 -6.01
CA ALA A 198 -14.60 1.11 -5.61
C ALA A 198 -14.52 2.42 -6.40
N PRO A 199 -15.58 3.26 -6.40
CA PRO A 199 -15.58 4.60 -7.01
C PRO A 199 -14.52 5.54 -6.45
N ILE A 200 -14.20 5.41 -5.15
CA ILE A 200 -13.14 6.18 -4.47
C ILE A 200 -12.17 5.19 -3.86
N GLN A 201 -10.88 5.41 -4.06
CA GLN A 201 -9.81 4.57 -3.55
C GLN A 201 -8.77 5.41 -2.82
N ILE A 202 -8.40 4.99 -1.61
CA ILE A 202 -7.61 5.76 -0.65
C ILE A 202 -6.46 4.91 -0.13
N ASN A 203 -5.23 5.45 -0.17
CA ASN A 203 -4.08 4.90 0.56
C ASN A 203 -4.08 5.45 1.99
N PHE A 204 -3.94 4.59 2.99
CA PHE A 204 -3.92 5.01 4.38
C PHE A 204 -3.01 4.14 5.26
N LEU A 205 -2.22 4.77 6.08
CA LEU A 205 -1.51 4.26 7.25
C LEU A 205 -0.32 3.33 6.96
N GLY A 206 -0.51 2.25 6.17
CA GLY A 206 0.53 1.20 6.03
C GLY A 206 1.76 1.60 5.22
N TYR A 207 1.62 2.56 4.32
CA TYR A 207 2.68 3.04 3.43
C TYR A 207 2.65 4.56 3.33
N PRO A 208 3.68 5.27 3.82
CA PRO A 208 3.68 6.73 3.90
C PRO A 208 4.09 7.43 2.61
N GLY A 209 4.45 6.68 1.56
CA GLY A 209 4.83 7.24 0.25
C GLY A 209 3.68 7.28 -0.75
N THR A 210 3.87 8.02 -1.84
CA THR A 210 2.95 7.96 -2.98
C THR A 210 3.00 6.59 -3.65
N LEU A 211 1.85 6.08 -4.10
CA LEU A 211 1.78 4.88 -4.93
C LEU A 211 2.12 5.15 -6.40
N GLY A 212 2.14 6.42 -6.82
CA GLY A 212 2.46 6.78 -8.19
C GLY A 212 1.46 6.22 -9.20
N ALA A 213 0.23 5.96 -8.79
CA ALA A 213 -0.79 5.22 -9.52
C ALA A 213 -2.04 6.06 -9.73
N ASP A 214 -2.47 6.20 -10.99
CA ASP A 214 -3.65 6.98 -11.37
C ASP A 214 -4.99 6.39 -10.89
N PHE A 215 -4.97 5.13 -10.46
CA PHE A 215 -6.12 4.47 -9.87
C PHE A 215 -6.30 4.74 -8.36
N MET A 216 -5.33 5.38 -7.68
CA MET A 216 -5.49 5.84 -6.29
C MET A 216 -5.87 7.32 -6.28
N ASP A 217 -7.02 7.62 -5.68
CA ASP A 217 -7.57 8.98 -5.73
C ASP A 217 -7.00 9.86 -4.60
N TYR A 218 -6.82 9.28 -3.40
CA TYR A 218 -6.43 10.01 -2.20
C TYR A 218 -5.41 9.26 -1.35
N ILE A 219 -4.66 10.03 -0.57
CA ILE A 219 -3.89 9.55 0.58
C ILE A 219 -4.35 10.29 1.84
N VAL A 220 -4.60 9.55 2.93
CA VAL A 220 -4.88 10.15 4.23
C VAL A 220 -3.57 10.40 4.95
N ALA A 221 -3.35 11.63 5.39
CA ALA A 221 -2.13 12.08 6.05
C ALA A 221 -2.43 13.22 7.03
N ASP A 222 -1.43 13.69 7.74
CA ASP A 222 -1.41 14.96 8.43
C ASP A 222 -0.36 15.89 7.81
N GLN A 223 -0.28 17.12 8.31
CA GLN A 223 0.69 18.11 7.80
C GLN A 223 2.14 17.82 8.22
N ASN A 224 2.37 16.91 9.20
CA ASN A 224 3.72 16.48 9.57
C ASN A 224 4.23 15.43 8.59
N LEU A 225 3.35 14.50 8.17
CA LEU A 225 3.69 13.47 7.20
C LEU A 225 3.82 14.05 5.78
N ILE A 226 2.85 14.87 5.37
CA ILE A 226 2.85 15.53 4.06
C ILE A 226 2.65 17.05 4.27
N PRO A 227 3.72 17.82 4.45
CA PRO A 227 3.64 19.29 4.46
C PRO A 227 2.95 19.81 3.20
N LEU A 228 2.23 20.92 3.32
CA LEU A 228 1.44 21.48 2.20
C LEU A 228 2.30 21.74 0.95
N GLU A 229 3.53 22.18 1.13
CA GLU A 229 4.51 22.41 0.08
C GLU A 229 5.00 21.13 -0.60
N ASN A 230 4.84 19.97 0.04
CA ASN A 230 5.30 18.67 -0.45
C ASN A 230 4.21 17.87 -1.20
N GLN A 231 2.99 18.39 -1.32
CA GLN A 231 1.90 17.71 -2.04
C GLN A 231 2.24 17.36 -3.49
N ASN A 232 3.10 18.17 -4.13
CA ASN A 232 3.54 17.93 -5.51
C ASN A 232 4.30 16.63 -5.71
N TYR A 233 4.82 16.02 -4.63
CA TYR A 233 5.52 14.75 -4.68
C TYR A 233 4.59 13.53 -4.58
N PHE A 234 3.29 13.76 -4.42
CA PHE A 234 2.28 12.71 -4.37
C PHE A 234 1.39 12.80 -5.60
N THR A 235 1.04 11.66 -6.19
CA THR A 235 0.06 11.58 -7.29
C THR A 235 -1.37 11.61 -6.77
N GLU A 236 -1.57 11.12 -5.56
CA GLU A 236 -2.84 11.14 -4.84
C GLU A 236 -3.13 12.54 -4.27
N LYS A 237 -4.40 12.90 -4.14
CA LYS A 237 -4.81 14.09 -3.40
C LYS A 237 -4.73 13.83 -1.91
N SER A 238 -4.08 14.71 -1.15
CA SER A 238 -3.97 14.59 0.30
C SER A 238 -5.29 14.93 1.00
N LEU A 239 -5.74 14.04 1.86
CA LEU A 239 -6.82 14.25 2.82
C LEU A 239 -6.19 14.42 4.20
N TYR A 240 -6.22 15.65 4.73
CA TYR A 240 -5.57 15.98 5.99
C TYR A 240 -6.47 15.67 7.18
N LEU A 241 -5.93 14.91 8.12
CA LEU A 241 -6.51 14.74 9.44
C LEU A 241 -6.19 16.00 10.26
N PRO A 242 -7.16 16.54 11.05
CA PRO A 242 -6.99 17.84 11.67
C PRO A 242 -6.01 17.84 12.84
N ASP A 243 -5.92 16.74 13.61
CA ASP A 243 -5.19 16.68 14.88
C ASP A 243 -4.55 15.28 15.08
N THR A 244 -3.49 14.97 14.34
CA THR A 244 -2.76 13.69 14.47
C THR A 244 -1.28 13.94 14.77
#